data_70afa3911e66e8816396653c8d00739f
#
_entry.id   70afa3911e66e8816396653c8d00739f
#
_cell.length_a   1.000
_cell.length_b   1.000
_cell.length_c   1.000
_cell.angle_alpha   90.00
_cell.angle_beta   90.00
_cell.angle_gamma   90.00
#
_symmetry.space_group_name_H-M   'P 1'
#
loop_
_entity.id
_entity.type
_entity.pdbx_description
1 polymer ?
#
loop_
_entity_poly.entity_id
_entity_poly.type
_entity_poly.pdbx_seq_one_letter_code
_entity_poly.pdbx_strand_id
1 'polypeptide(L)'
;MLNAKDYMIYRLTGEIVTDYSDASGTNLLDITQKKWSDELLECFGIERNLLPELYPSSKIVGIITEEAARETGLTAGTPVVAGGGDGSCACVGAGVAAEGKTYCVLGSSSWISAAAAKPFFDEARRTFNWVHLDPELYTPCGTMQAAGLSYKWIRDVMCGEERKEAKFMGIDTYELLGHLAALSPPGAGGLLYLPYLLGERSPRWNSDARGCFVGLGMSTEKKDR
;
A
#
# COMPACT_ATOMS: atom_id res chain seq x y z
N MET A 1 -0.47 -19.16 12.43
CA MET A 1 -0.36 -18.37 11.19
C MET A 1 0.53 -17.15 11.45
N LEU A 2 1.49 -16.86 10.58
CA LEU A 2 2.39 -15.70 10.72
C LEU A 2 2.46 -14.98 9.36
N ASN A 3 2.44 -13.66 9.37
CA ASN A 3 2.84 -12.86 8.22
C ASN A 3 4.36 -12.97 8.00
N ALA A 4 4.85 -12.50 6.87
CA ALA A 4 6.29 -12.60 6.55
C ALA A 4 7.18 -11.93 7.60
N LYS A 5 6.79 -10.73 8.07
CA LYS A 5 7.45 -10.00 9.15
C LYS A 5 7.48 -10.82 10.46
N ASP A 6 6.35 -11.39 10.84
CA ASP A 6 6.21 -12.16 12.08
C ASP A 6 7.08 -13.43 12.06
N TYR A 7 7.17 -14.07 10.88
CA TYR A 7 8.08 -15.19 10.70
C TYR A 7 9.56 -14.80 10.89
N MET A 8 9.95 -13.60 10.44
CA MET A 8 11.30 -13.10 10.71
C MET A 8 11.54 -12.85 12.20
N ILE A 9 10.55 -12.29 12.92
CA ILE A 9 10.64 -12.13 14.36
C ILE A 9 10.79 -13.49 15.05
N TYR A 10 9.97 -14.47 14.67
CA TYR A 10 10.06 -15.83 15.19
C TYR A 10 11.45 -16.43 14.96
N ARG A 11 12.02 -16.30 13.76
CA ARG A 11 13.36 -16.82 13.46
C ARG A 11 14.48 -16.11 14.25
N LEU A 12 14.30 -14.84 14.58
CA LEU A 12 15.27 -14.08 15.33
C LEU A 12 15.19 -14.30 16.84
N THR A 13 13.97 -14.52 17.38
CA THR A 13 13.70 -14.47 18.81
C THR A 13 13.10 -15.75 19.38
N GLY A 14 12.44 -16.58 18.56
CA GLY A 14 11.61 -17.70 18.99
C GLY A 14 10.16 -17.31 19.34
N GLU A 15 9.84 -16.02 19.36
CA GLU A 15 8.52 -15.53 19.78
C GLU A 15 7.50 -15.56 18.64
N ILE A 16 6.27 -15.99 18.93
CA ILE A 16 5.15 -16.06 17.98
C ILE A 16 4.21 -14.88 18.20
N VAL A 17 4.54 -13.75 17.58
CA VAL A 17 3.87 -12.47 17.80
C VAL A 17 3.60 -11.73 16.49
N THR A 18 2.65 -10.81 16.52
CA THR A 18 2.39 -9.83 15.46
C THR A 18 2.08 -8.46 16.06
N ASP A 19 2.02 -7.43 15.22
CA ASP A 19 1.60 -6.10 15.64
C ASP A 19 0.21 -5.75 15.10
N TYR A 20 -0.41 -4.71 15.68
CA TYR A 20 -1.74 -4.28 15.30
C TYR A 20 -1.84 -3.83 13.84
N SER A 21 -0.81 -3.20 13.30
CA SER A 21 -0.84 -2.67 11.93
C SER A 21 -0.86 -3.79 10.88
N ASP A 22 -0.01 -4.80 11.03
CA ASP A 22 0.06 -5.94 10.12
C ASP A 22 -1.15 -6.89 10.32
N ALA A 23 -1.57 -7.08 11.58
CA ALA A 23 -2.79 -7.82 11.89
C ALA A 23 -4.06 -7.20 11.29
N SER A 24 -4.11 -5.86 11.14
CA SER A 24 -5.22 -5.18 10.45
C SER A 24 -5.42 -5.66 9.02
N GLY A 25 -4.33 -6.02 8.32
CA GLY A 25 -4.38 -6.55 6.96
C GLY A 25 -4.97 -7.94 6.82
N THR A 26 -5.11 -8.68 7.92
CA THR A 26 -5.70 -10.03 7.92
C THR A 26 -7.23 -10.02 7.78
N ASN A 27 -7.88 -8.89 8.04
CA ASN A 27 -9.33 -8.74 8.22
C ASN A 27 -9.93 -9.58 9.39
N LEU A 28 -9.10 -10.06 10.31
CA LEU A 28 -9.53 -10.79 11.50
C LEU A 28 -9.41 -9.96 12.78
N LEU A 29 -8.76 -8.79 12.71
CA LEU A 29 -8.58 -7.89 13.84
C LEU A 29 -9.79 -6.95 13.97
N ASP A 30 -10.38 -6.87 15.17
CA ASP A 30 -11.16 -5.71 15.57
C ASP A 30 -10.20 -4.55 15.85
N ILE A 31 -10.08 -3.64 14.89
CA ILE A 31 -9.14 -2.52 14.97
C ILE A 31 -9.48 -1.54 16.10
N THR A 32 -10.75 -1.48 16.52
CA THR A 32 -11.20 -0.59 17.60
C THR A 32 -10.77 -1.14 18.96
N GLN A 33 -10.99 -2.43 19.18
CA GLN A 33 -10.60 -3.11 20.41
C GLN A 33 -9.13 -3.56 20.41
N LYS A 34 -8.49 -3.58 19.25
CA LYS A 34 -7.13 -4.10 19.02
C LYS A 34 -6.97 -5.54 19.49
N LYS A 35 -7.97 -6.35 19.15
CA LYS A 35 -8.07 -7.77 19.48
C LYS A 35 -8.50 -8.58 18.27
N TRP A 36 -8.13 -9.84 18.22
CA TRP A 36 -8.73 -10.76 17.26
C TRP A 36 -10.23 -10.82 17.48
N SER A 37 -11.02 -10.73 16.41
CA SER A 37 -12.49 -10.75 16.48
C SER A 37 -13.00 -12.17 16.62
N ASP A 38 -13.57 -12.52 17.79
CA ASP A 38 -14.13 -13.84 18.01
C ASP A 38 -15.26 -14.15 17.02
N GLU A 39 -16.08 -13.15 16.66
CA GLU A 39 -17.16 -13.28 15.68
C GLU A 39 -16.62 -13.67 14.29
N LEU A 40 -15.54 -13.01 13.83
CA LEU A 40 -14.94 -13.34 12.54
C LEU A 40 -14.23 -14.68 12.57
N LEU A 41 -13.56 -15.01 13.67
CA LEU A 41 -12.90 -16.31 13.82
C LEU A 41 -13.92 -17.45 13.78
N GLU A 42 -15.03 -17.30 14.47
CA GLU A 42 -16.13 -18.28 14.44
C GLU A 42 -16.73 -18.39 13.03
N CYS A 43 -17.01 -17.26 12.38
CA CYS A 43 -17.56 -17.22 11.03
C CYS A 43 -16.69 -17.97 10.00
N PHE A 44 -15.37 -17.84 10.11
CA PHE A 44 -14.42 -18.50 9.21
C PHE A 44 -13.91 -19.85 9.70
N GLY A 45 -14.32 -20.31 10.87
CA GLY A 45 -13.88 -21.58 11.46
C GLY A 45 -12.37 -21.59 11.80
N ILE A 46 -11.82 -20.44 12.21
CA ILE A 46 -10.41 -20.28 12.56
C ILE A 46 -10.27 -20.38 14.09
N GLU A 47 -9.46 -21.31 14.55
CA GLU A 47 -9.16 -21.43 15.98
C GLU A 47 -8.23 -20.30 16.43
N ARG A 48 -8.55 -19.66 17.57
CA ARG A 48 -7.78 -18.54 18.14
C ARG A 48 -6.29 -18.90 18.37
N ASN A 49 -6.01 -20.14 18.74
CA ASN A 49 -4.66 -20.64 19.00
C ASN A 49 -3.75 -20.70 17.75
N LEU A 50 -4.32 -20.59 16.55
CA LEU A 50 -3.58 -20.50 15.30
C LEU A 50 -3.01 -19.10 15.02
N LEU A 51 -3.48 -18.10 15.77
CA LEU A 51 -3.09 -16.70 15.58
C LEU A 51 -2.06 -16.27 16.63
N PRO A 52 -1.08 -15.43 16.22
CA PRO A 52 -0.05 -14.94 17.15
C PRO A 52 -0.62 -13.97 18.18
N GLU A 53 0.16 -13.72 19.23
CA GLU A 53 -0.15 -12.67 20.18
C GLU A 53 0.05 -11.29 19.58
N LEU A 54 -0.82 -10.34 19.96
CA LEU A 54 -0.89 -8.98 19.43
C LEU A 54 -0.15 -7.99 20.33
N TYR A 55 0.69 -7.16 19.71
CA TYR A 55 1.44 -6.12 20.42
C TYR A 55 1.42 -4.78 19.67
N PRO A 56 1.65 -3.65 20.37
CA PRO A 56 2.02 -2.40 19.71
C PRO A 56 3.31 -2.56 18.90
N SER A 57 3.40 -1.91 17.75
CA SER A 57 4.54 -2.04 16.82
C SER A 57 5.90 -1.72 17.47
N SER A 58 5.95 -0.78 18.42
CA SER A 58 7.17 -0.39 19.12
C SER A 58 7.52 -1.27 20.32
N LYS A 59 6.68 -2.26 20.66
CA LYS A 59 6.92 -3.15 21.80
C LYS A 59 8.12 -4.06 21.54
N ILE A 60 9.08 -4.09 22.45
CA ILE A 60 10.14 -5.12 22.47
C ILE A 60 9.45 -6.45 22.79
N VAL A 61 9.55 -7.41 21.89
CA VAL A 61 8.89 -8.73 21.98
C VAL A 61 9.87 -9.87 22.19
N GLY A 62 11.17 -9.62 22.07
CA GLY A 62 12.21 -10.61 22.31
C GLY A 62 13.60 -10.02 22.09
N ILE A 63 14.59 -10.89 22.10
CA ILE A 63 15.98 -10.55 21.80
C ILE A 63 16.55 -11.53 20.77
N ILE A 64 17.54 -11.12 20.01
CA ILE A 64 18.23 -12.00 19.07
C ILE A 64 18.89 -13.15 19.83
N THR A 65 18.52 -14.39 19.47
CA THR A 65 19.07 -15.59 20.07
C THR A 65 20.50 -15.85 19.59
N GLU A 66 21.27 -16.66 20.34
CA GLU A 66 22.61 -17.10 19.92
C GLU A 66 22.60 -17.86 18.59
N GLU A 67 21.54 -18.61 18.31
CA GLU A 67 21.37 -19.33 17.05
C GLU A 67 21.17 -18.36 15.89
N ALA A 68 20.24 -17.43 16.03
CA ALA A 68 19.98 -16.39 15.03
C ALA A 68 21.20 -15.51 14.78
N ALA A 69 21.94 -15.17 15.85
CA ALA A 69 23.19 -14.41 15.74
C ALA A 69 24.25 -15.14 14.87
N ARG A 70 24.41 -16.44 15.05
CA ARG A 70 25.32 -17.25 14.23
C ARG A 70 24.91 -17.34 12.77
N GLU A 71 23.61 -17.43 12.50
CA GLU A 71 23.08 -17.53 11.14
C GLU A 71 23.13 -16.20 10.37
N THR A 72 22.92 -15.08 11.05
CA THR A 72 22.73 -13.77 10.43
C THR A 72 23.90 -12.82 10.56
N GLY A 73 24.81 -13.06 11.51
CA GLY A 73 25.87 -12.14 11.87
C GLY A 73 25.42 -10.96 12.76
N LEU A 74 24.16 -10.95 13.18
CA LEU A 74 23.67 -9.95 14.14
C LEU A 74 24.17 -10.24 15.55
N THR A 75 24.17 -9.21 16.41
CA THR A 75 24.64 -9.37 17.79
C THR A 75 23.56 -10.06 18.64
N ALA A 76 23.89 -11.16 19.30
CA ALA A 76 23.01 -11.82 20.25
C ALA A 76 22.62 -10.86 21.40
N GLY A 77 21.39 -11.01 21.91
CA GLY A 77 20.86 -10.13 22.96
C GLY A 77 20.33 -8.77 22.46
N THR A 78 20.49 -8.43 21.18
CA THR A 78 19.89 -7.20 20.63
C THR A 78 18.37 -7.26 20.74
N PRO A 79 17.70 -6.22 21.31
CA PRO A 79 16.24 -6.17 21.40
C PRO A 79 15.57 -6.16 20.03
N VAL A 80 14.47 -6.90 19.88
CA VAL A 80 13.65 -6.97 18.69
C VAL A 80 12.25 -6.44 19.01
N VAL A 81 11.77 -5.48 18.22
CA VAL A 81 10.41 -4.93 18.34
C VAL A 81 9.43 -5.72 17.47
N ALA A 82 8.13 -5.62 17.77
CA ALA A 82 7.07 -6.23 16.96
C ALA A 82 7.06 -5.73 15.51
N GLY A 83 7.59 -4.53 15.28
CA GLY A 83 7.64 -3.93 13.94
C GLY A 83 6.26 -3.58 13.40
N GLY A 84 6.13 -3.39 12.10
CA GLY A 84 4.86 -3.02 11.49
C GLY A 84 4.72 -3.52 10.07
N GLY A 85 3.48 -3.54 9.56
CA GLY A 85 3.19 -3.79 8.15
C GLY A 85 3.87 -2.75 7.25
N ASP A 86 4.25 -3.15 6.04
CA ASP A 86 5.01 -2.32 5.08
C ASP A 86 4.35 -0.97 4.79
N GLY A 87 3.03 -0.96 4.56
CA GLY A 87 2.26 0.26 4.34
C GLY A 87 2.24 1.20 5.54
N SER A 88 2.16 0.68 6.77
CA SER A 88 2.21 1.46 7.99
C SER A 88 3.62 2.00 8.26
N CYS A 89 4.65 1.22 7.97
CA CYS A 89 6.02 1.69 8.02
C CYS A 89 6.30 2.78 6.98
N ALA A 90 5.80 2.62 5.75
CA ALA A 90 5.90 3.64 4.70
C ALA A 90 5.18 4.94 5.09
N CYS A 91 4.03 4.84 5.75
CA CYS A 91 3.28 5.97 6.29
C CYS A 91 4.16 6.81 7.24
N VAL A 92 4.73 6.18 8.24
CA VAL A 92 5.63 6.85 9.20
C VAL A 92 6.91 7.34 8.53
N GLY A 93 7.50 6.53 7.64
CA GLY A 93 8.68 6.90 6.86
C GLY A 93 8.47 8.14 5.98
N ALA A 94 7.24 8.38 5.51
CA ALA A 94 6.83 9.58 4.80
C ALA A 94 6.53 10.78 5.73
N GLY A 95 6.76 10.65 7.05
CA GLY A 95 6.52 11.71 8.03
C GLY A 95 5.08 11.82 8.52
N VAL A 96 4.23 10.83 8.22
CA VAL A 96 2.82 10.79 8.66
C VAL A 96 2.74 10.09 10.01
N ALA A 97 3.22 10.76 11.05
CA ALA A 97 3.30 10.28 12.43
C ALA A 97 2.43 11.12 13.39
N ALA A 98 1.53 11.95 12.88
CA ALA A 98 0.63 12.79 13.68
C ALA A 98 -0.70 12.97 12.96
N GLU A 99 -1.77 13.15 13.74
CA GLU A 99 -3.11 13.37 13.22
C GLU A 99 -3.15 14.48 12.15
N GLY A 100 -3.90 14.25 11.08
CA GLY A 100 -4.09 15.17 9.97
C GLY A 100 -2.97 15.16 8.93
N LYS A 101 -1.85 14.49 9.18
CA LYS A 101 -0.80 14.29 8.16
C LYS A 101 -1.26 13.26 7.14
N THR A 102 -0.92 13.50 5.88
CA THR A 102 -1.29 12.63 4.76
C THR A 102 -0.10 12.35 3.86
N TYR A 103 -0.14 11.24 3.14
CA TYR A 103 0.81 10.93 2.07
C TYR A 103 0.12 10.24 0.91
N CYS A 104 0.74 10.31 -0.26
CA CYS A 104 0.34 9.60 -1.45
C CYS A 104 1.50 8.74 -1.95
N VAL A 105 1.20 7.52 -2.34
CA VAL A 105 2.15 6.63 -3.01
C VAL A 105 1.74 6.47 -4.46
N LEU A 106 2.68 6.73 -5.37
CA LEU A 106 2.55 6.52 -6.82
C LEU A 106 3.50 5.41 -7.24
N GLY A 107 3.02 4.18 -7.16
CA GLY A 107 3.71 2.99 -7.65
C GLY A 107 2.96 2.36 -8.83
N SER A 108 3.07 1.06 -9.00
CA SER A 108 2.25 0.30 -9.97
C SER A 108 0.76 0.48 -9.70
N SER A 109 0.36 0.41 -8.45
CA SER A 109 -0.90 0.93 -7.90
C SER A 109 -0.63 2.26 -7.19
N SER A 110 -1.68 2.89 -6.66
CA SER A 110 -1.55 4.10 -5.86
C SER A 110 -2.46 4.02 -4.65
N TRP A 111 -2.09 4.74 -3.58
CA TRP A 111 -2.98 5.00 -2.46
C TRP A 111 -2.71 6.35 -1.83
N ILE A 112 -3.77 6.90 -1.22
CA ILE A 112 -3.70 8.06 -0.34
C ILE A 112 -4.07 7.57 1.05
N SER A 113 -3.29 7.96 2.04
CA SER A 113 -3.50 7.59 3.42
C SER A 113 -3.22 8.76 4.37
N ALA A 114 -3.84 8.73 5.54
CA ALA A 114 -3.70 9.75 6.56
C ALA A 114 -3.51 9.12 7.93
N ALA A 115 -2.94 9.86 8.88
CA ALA A 115 -3.03 9.53 10.29
C ALA A 115 -4.27 10.21 10.90
N ALA A 116 -5.09 9.45 11.60
CA ALA A 116 -6.33 9.91 12.23
C ALA A 116 -6.47 9.36 13.65
N ALA A 117 -7.02 10.15 14.59
CA ALA A 117 -7.28 9.72 15.96
C ALA A 117 -8.38 8.68 16.07
N LYS A 118 -9.21 8.51 15.04
CA LYS A 118 -10.31 7.54 14.99
C LYS A 118 -10.32 6.87 13.62
N PRO A 119 -10.77 5.60 13.54
CA PRO A 119 -10.98 4.95 12.25
C PRO A 119 -12.12 5.66 11.51
N PHE A 120 -11.99 5.76 10.20
CA PHE A 120 -13.03 6.34 9.34
C PHE A 120 -13.88 5.22 8.75
N PHE A 121 -15.06 5.01 9.32
CA PHE A 121 -16.05 4.06 8.81
C PHE A 121 -16.98 4.75 7.83
N ASP A 122 -16.75 4.53 6.55
CA ASP A 122 -17.60 5.01 5.48
C ASP A 122 -18.75 4.03 5.22
N GLU A 123 -20.00 4.50 5.26
CA GLU A 123 -21.21 3.66 5.04
C GLU A 123 -21.18 2.94 3.68
N ALA A 124 -20.61 3.58 2.66
CA ALA A 124 -20.45 2.99 1.34
C ALA A 124 -19.19 2.10 1.23
N ARG A 125 -18.45 1.89 2.32
CA ARG A 125 -17.25 1.04 2.40
C ARG A 125 -16.18 1.39 1.36
N ARG A 126 -15.98 2.68 1.10
CA ARG A 126 -15.05 3.18 0.09
C ARG A 126 -13.61 3.29 0.56
N THR A 127 -13.36 3.07 1.84
CA THR A 127 -12.02 3.19 2.45
C THR A 127 -11.66 1.96 3.24
N PHE A 128 -10.36 1.75 3.39
CA PHE A 128 -9.80 0.80 4.34
C PHE A 128 -9.36 1.53 5.60
N ASN A 129 -9.21 0.80 6.70
CA ASN A 129 -8.60 1.30 7.92
C ASN A 129 -7.60 0.28 8.45
N TRP A 130 -6.44 0.76 8.89
CA TRP A 130 -5.46 0.01 9.65
C TRP A 130 -5.19 0.70 10.97
N VAL A 131 -4.72 -0.03 11.96
CA VAL A 131 -4.09 0.58 13.12
C VAL A 131 -2.73 1.13 12.68
N HIS A 132 -2.41 2.34 13.08
CA HIS A 132 -1.13 2.98 12.79
C HIS A 132 0.00 2.35 13.64
N LEU A 133 1.29 2.62 13.34
CA LEU A 133 2.42 2.17 14.17
C LEU A 133 2.36 2.77 15.60
N ASP A 134 1.87 4.01 15.72
CA ASP A 134 1.40 4.55 16.99
C ASP A 134 0.00 3.97 17.26
N PRO A 135 -0.20 3.17 18.33
CA PRO A 135 -1.46 2.51 18.59
C PRO A 135 -2.63 3.46 18.93
N GLU A 136 -2.35 4.74 19.19
CA GLU A 136 -3.39 5.76 19.41
C GLU A 136 -3.92 6.35 18.10
N LEU A 137 -3.34 6.00 16.97
CA LEU A 137 -3.72 6.48 15.66
C LEU A 137 -4.23 5.34 14.75
N TYR A 138 -4.93 5.73 13.71
CA TYR A 138 -5.44 4.88 12.64
C TYR A 138 -4.97 5.42 11.29
N THR A 139 -4.96 4.54 10.30
CA THR A 139 -4.52 4.86 8.95
C THR A 139 -5.66 4.58 7.96
N PRO A 140 -6.64 5.51 7.83
CA PRO A 140 -7.61 5.42 6.74
C PRO A 140 -6.92 5.57 5.38
N CYS A 141 -7.33 4.76 4.41
CA CYS A 141 -6.68 4.67 3.12
C CYS A 141 -7.69 4.48 1.99
N GLY A 142 -7.48 5.18 0.88
CA GLY A 142 -8.13 4.95 -0.41
C GLY A 142 -7.09 4.48 -1.43
N THR A 143 -7.49 3.60 -2.33
CA THR A 143 -6.57 2.95 -3.28
C THR A 143 -6.97 3.17 -4.73
N MET A 144 -6.02 2.95 -5.64
CA MET A 144 -6.20 2.87 -7.08
C MET A 144 -5.39 1.67 -7.61
N GLN A 145 -6.05 0.75 -8.34
CA GLN A 145 -5.41 -0.52 -8.75
C GLN A 145 -4.33 -0.34 -9.81
N ALA A 146 -4.49 0.59 -10.74
CA ALA A 146 -3.59 0.76 -11.87
C ALA A 146 -3.18 2.23 -12.03
N ALA A 147 -2.22 2.68 -11.26
CA ALA A 147 -1.62 4.02 -11.36
C ALA A 147 -0.45 4.01 -12.36
N GLY A 148 0.77 3.75 -11.93
CA GLY A 148 1.93 3.64 -12.80
C GLY A 148 1.83 2.51 -13.82
N LEU A 149 1.04 1.46 -13.51
CA LEU A 149 0.71 0.42 -14.50
C LEU A 149 -0.07 0.98 -15.69
N SER A 150 -0.94 1.98 -15.49
CA SER A 150 -1.64 2.65 -16.60
C SER A 150 -0.64 3.39 -17.49
N TYR A 151 0.31 4.11 -16.91
CA TYR A 151 1.36 4.80 -17.68
C TYR A 151 2.27 3.80 -18.41
N LYS A 152 2.62 2.70 -17.75
CA LYS A 152 3.36 1.60 -18.39
C LYS A 152 2.57 1.02 -19.57
N TRP A 153 1.27 0.79 -19.41
CA TRP A 153 0.42 0.28 -20.47
C TRP A 153 0.35 1.24 -21.66
N ILE A 154 0.14 2.54 -21.41
CA ILE A 154 0.17 3.59 -22.47
C ILE A 154 1.50 3.53 -23.22
N ARG A 155 2.64 3.52 -22.51
CA ARG A 155 3.96 3.40 -23.12
C ARG A 155 4.06 2.16 -24.00
N ASP A 156 3.61 1.01 -23.52
CA ASP A 156 3.85 -0.29 -24.18
C ASP A 156 2.89 -0.51 -25.35
N VAL A 157 1.67 0.00 -25.27
CA VAL A 157 0.59 -0.27 -26.24
C VAL A 157 0.38 0.90 -27.20
N MET A 158 0.45 2.14 -26.72
CA MET A 158 0.09 3.32 -27.51
C MET A 158 1.26 4.14 -28.03
N CYS A 159 2.47 3.98 -27.46
CA CYS A 159 3.66 4.79 -27.77
C CYS A 159 4.75 3.98 -28.48
N GLY A 160 4.36 3.19 -29.48
CA GLY A 160 5.32 2.33 -30.22
C GLY A 160 6.37 3.10 -30.99
N GLU A 161 6.04 4.27 -31.53
CA GLU A 161 6.97 5.13 -32.30
C GLU A 161 7.93 5.85 -31.35
N GLU A 162 7.42 6.43 -30.26
CA GLU A 162 8.23 7.10 -29.24
C GLU A 162 9.24 6.14 -28.60
N ARG A 163 8.87 4.87 -28.44
CA ARG A 163 9.80 3.85 -27.95
C ARG A 163 10.96 3.60 -28.93
N LYS A 164 10.70 3.64 -30.24
CA LYS A 164 11.76 3.52 -31.28
C LYS A 164 12.62 4.76 -31.28
N GLU A 165 12.01 5.94 -31.22
CA GLU A 165 12.71 7.23 -31.20
C GLU A 165 13.60 7.36 -29.95
N ALA A 166 13.08 7.10 -28.74
CA ALA A 166 13.86 7.11 -27.51
C ALA A 166 15.06 6.17 -27.58
N LYS A 167 14.86 4.96 -28.13
CA LYS A 167 15.95 4.01 -28.36
C LYS A 167 17.00 4.55 -29.35
N PHE A 168 16.58 5.20 -30.39
CA PHE A 168 17.50 5.83 -31.36
C PHE A 168 18.28 6.98 -30.73
N MET A 169 17.62 7.79 -29.89
CA MET A 169 18.24 8.90 -29.15
C MET A 169 19.12 8.44 -27.98
N GLY A 170 19.03 7.17 -27.57
CA GLY A 170 19.77 6.64 -26.41
C GLY A 170 19.24 7.13 -25.06
N ILE A 171 17.96 7.53 -24.97
CA ILE A 171 17.30 7.98 -23.73
C ILE A 171 16.22 7.00 -23.28
N ASP A 172 15.77 7.13 -22.04
CA ASP A 172 14.63 6.35 -21.56
C ASP A 172 13.32 6.81 -22.22
N THR A 173 12.44 5.85 -22.54
CA THR A 173 11.15 6.16 -23.16
C THR A 173 10.28 7.07 -22.29
N TYR A 174 10.32 6.91 -20.96
CA TYR A 174 9.56 7.77 -20.06
C TYR A 174 10.10 9.20 -20.03
N GLU A 175 11.39 9.40 -20.27
CA GLU A 175 11.99 10.74 -20.42
C GLU A 175 11.40 11.43 -21.65
N LEU A 176 11.37 10.76 -22.81
CA LEU A 176 10.76 11.30 -24.02
C LEU A 176 9.27 11.61 -23.83
N LEU A 177 8.52 10.67 -23.23
CA LEU A 177 7.09 10.86 -22.94
C LEU A 177 6.86 12.02 -21.97
N GLY A 178 7.73 12.19 -20.98
CA GLY A 178 7.71 13.34 -20.06
C GLY A 178 7.89 14.68 -20.77
N HIS A 179 8.84 14.74 -21.71
CA HIS A 179 9.04 15.95 -22.54
C HIS A 179 7.82 16.25 -23.41
N LEU A 180 7.18 15.23 -24.00
CA LEU A 180 5.96 15.42 -24.79
C LEU A 180 4.80 15.91 -23.92
N ALA A 181 4.59 15.29 -22.77
CA ALA A 181 3.55 15.68 -21.82
C ALA A 181 3.71 17.13 -21.32
N ALA A 182 4.96 17.59 -21.17
CA ALA A 182 5.25 18.97 -20.77
C ALA A 182 4.79 20.04 -21.81
N LEU A 183 4.52 19.62 -23.05
CA LEU A 183 3.96 20.49 -24.10
C LEU A 183 2.43 20.63 -24.00
N SER A 184 1.76 19.78 -23.21
CA SER A 184 0.33 19.87 -22.98
C SER A 184 0.04 20.93 -21.90
N PRO A 185 -0.99 21.75 -22.05
CA PRO A 185 -1.38 22.69 -21.00
C PRO A 185 -1.90 21.93 -19.78
N PRO A 186 -1.77 22.50 -18.56
CA PRO A 186 -2.39 21.94 -17.37
C PRO A 186 -3.88 21.66 -17.58
N GLY A 187 -4.31 20.42 -17.26
CA GLY A 187 -5.66 19.94 -17.50
C GLY A 187 -5.87 19.29 -18.87
N ALA A 188 -4.83 19.14 -19.71
CA ALA A 188 -4.83 18.41 -20.97
C ALA A 188 -6.06 18.71 -21.87
N GLY A 189 -6.48 19.98 -21.93
CA GLY A 189 -7.66 20.38 -22.70
C GLY A 189 -8.99 19.81 -22.21
N GLY A 190 -9.05 19.32 -20.97
CA GLY A 190 -10.23 18.64 -20.37
C GLY A 190 -10.25 17.13 -20.61
N LEU A 191 -9.21 16.54 -21.18
CA LEU A 191 -9.10 15.10 -21.31
C LEU A 191 -8.88 14.46 -19.93
N LEU A 192 -9.67 13.45 -19.63
CA LEU A 192 -9.57 12.65 -18.40
C LEU A 192 -9.27 11.19 -18.75
N TYR A 193 -8.41 10.58 -17.97
CA TYR A 193 -8.18 9.14 -18.03
C TYR A 193 -8.72 8.46 -16.79
N LEU A 194 -9.54 7.42 -16.98
CA LEU A 194 -10.04 6.56 -15.93
C LEU A 194 -9.17 5.30 -15.88
N PRO A 195 -8.37 5.09 -14.82
CA PRO A 195 -7.29 4.09 -14.80
C PRO A 195 -7.76 2.69 -14.41
N TYR A 196 -8.94 2.27 -14.82
CA TYR A 196 -9.57 1.02 -14.38
C TYR A 196 -9.16 -0.20 -15.22
N LEU A 197 -7.89 -0.27 -15.65
CA LEU A 197 -7.39 -1.39 -16.48
C LEU A 197 -7.50 -2.76 -15.80
N LEU A 198 -7.47 -2.80 -14.47
CA LEU A 198 -7.56 -4.02 -13.65
C LEU A 198 -8.87 -4.10 -12.85
N GLY A 199 -9.91 -3.38 -13.27
CA GLY A 199 -11.03 -3.10 -12.40
C GLY A 199 -10.63 -2.11 -11.31
N GLU A 200 -11.48 -1.94 -10.30
CA GLU A 200 -11.17 -1.08 -9.16
C GLU A 200 -11.70 -1.66 -7.84
N ARG A 201 -10.94 -1.46 -6.77
CA ARG A 201 -11.33 -1.73 -5.39
C ARG A 201 -11.98 -0.48 -4.79
N SER A 202 -11.35 0.12 -3.85
CA SER A 202 -11.73 1.41 -3.26
C SER A 202 -11.59 2.53 -4.32
N PRO A 203 -12.56 3.43 -4.48
CA PRO A 203 -13.85 3.49 -3.78
C PRO A 203 -15.01 2.79 -4.53
N ARG A 204 -14.77 2.10 -5.63
CA ARG A 204 -15.82 1.64 -6.54
C ARG A 204 -16.22 0.18 -6.36
N TRP A 205 -15.29 -0.69 -5.91
CA TRP A 205 -15.49 -2.14 -5.73
C TRP A 205 -16.12 -2.80 -6.95
N ASN A 206 -15.58 -2.52 -8.13
CA ASN A 206 -16.06 -3.01 -9.42
C ASN A 206 -14.91 -3.68 -10.20
N SER A 207 -14.87 -5.00 -10.19
CA SER A 207 -13.90 -5.80 -10.95
C SER A 207 -14.08 -5.69 -12.47
N ASP A 208 -15.26 -5.29 -12.93
CA ASP A 208 -15.60 -5.18 -14.36
C ASP A 208 -15.37 -3.78 -14.93
N ALA A 209 -15.00 -2.81 -14.09
CA ALA A 209 -14.59 -1.49 -14.57
C ALA A 209 -13.42 -1.60 -15.55
N ARG A 210 -13.40 -0.73 -16.54
CA ARG A 210 -12.33 -0.69 -17.56
C ARG A 210 -11.79 0.72 -17.74
N GLY A 211 -10.52 0.79 -18.14
CA GLY A 211 -9.86 2.06 -18.46
C GLY A 211 -10.55 2.79 -19.61
N CYS A 212 -10.64 4.10 -19.50
CA CYS A 212 -11.31 4.92 -20.50
C CYS A 212 -10.71 6.32 -20.58
N PHE A 213 -10.59 6.86 -21.78
CA PHE A 213 -10.36 8.30 -22.00
C PHE A 213 -11.72 8.98 -22.20
N VAL A 214 -11.96 10.06 -21.48
CA VAL A 214 -13.20 10.86 -21.53
C VAL A 214 -12.83 12.28 -21.91
N GLY A 215 -13.59 12.88 -22.85
CA GLY A 215 -13.35 14.25 -23.31
C GLY A 215 -12.48 14.34 -24.58
N LEU A 216 -12.34 13.25 -25.34
CA LEU A 216 -11.69 13.30 -26.65
C LEU A 216 -12.44 14.23 -27.60
N GLY A 217 -11.71 15.14 -28.23
CA GLY A 217 -12.22 16.07 -29.24
C GLY A 217 -11.27 16.18 -30.42
N MET A 218 -11.68 16.93 -31.45
CA MET A 218 -10.88 17.13 -32.66
C MET A 218 -9.54 17.85 -32.40
N SER A 219 -9.46 18.59 -31.29
CA SER A 219 -8.24 19.28 -30.86
C SER A 219 -7.35 18.48 -29.93
N THR A 220 -7.76 17.28 -29.54
CA THR A 220 -6.95 16.41 -28.67
C THR A 220 -5.75 15.87 -29.45
N GLU A 221 -4.58 16.12 -28.93
CA GLU A 221 -3.33 15.66 -29.51
C GLU A 221 -2.69 14.52 -28.67
N LYS A 222 -1.64 13.91 -29.22
CA LYS A 222 -0.93 12.82 -28.58
C LYS A 222 -0.28 13.22 -27.24
N LYS A 223 0.19 14.46 -27.14
CA LYS A 223 0.78 15.06 -25.92
C LYS A 223 -0.22 15.15 -24.74
N ASP A 224 -1.53 15.14 -25.03
CA ASP A 224 -2.59 15.31 -24.03
C ASP A 224 -3.02 13.97 -23.37
N ARG A 225 -2.49 12.83 -23.87
CA ARG A 225 -2.88 11.48 -23.48
C ARG A 225 -1.93 10.84 -22.50
#